data_a6d42f510ed0f521e3120dd2f333d842
#
_entry.id   a6d42f510ed0f521e3120dd2f333d842
#
_cell.length_a   1.000
_cell.length_b   1.000
_cell.length_c   1.000
_cell.angle_alpha   90.00
_cell.angle_beta   90.00
_cell.angle_gamma   90.00
#
_symmetry.space_group_name_H-M   'P 1'
#
loop_
_entity.id
_entity.type
_entity.pdbx_description
1 polymer ?
#
loop_
_entity_poly.entity_id
_entity_poly.type
_entity_poly.pdbx_seq_one_letter_code
_entity_poly.pdbx_strand_id
1 'polypeptide(L)'
;MRIACLMLLGALALTGCDSGGVPSPAEKLQGNEAQAPLAANAVELRGEGMAAGSEAFYFAAGQKEVEAALTKALGAPLRSGENGECGAGPVSFTDFAGGLTAHFQKGRLVGWNWHGTQDGDRAATGTIKLAGGVQLGSARSVVEAAPGFAAVEDSTLGEEFALGQKIGGFVEGDVAEMLYAGTQCFFR
;
A
#
# COMPACT_ATOMS: atom_id res chain seq x y z
N MET A 1 -42.86 42.43 -63.00
CA MET A 1 -41.76 41.42 -62.98
C MET A 1 -41.04 41.54 -61.67
N ARG A 2 -41.28 40.62 -60.76
CA ARG A 2 -40.68 40.60 -59.41
C ARG A 2 -39.83 39.34 -59.29
N ILE A 3 -38.53 39.52 -59.21
CA ILE A 3 -37.54 38.43 -59.01
C ILE A 3 -37.33 38.26 -57.52
N ALA A 4 -37.75 37.10 -57.05
CA ALA A 4 -37.49 36.71 -55.67
C ALA A 4 -36.15 35.96 -55.62
N CYS A 5 -35.15 36.49 -54.84
CA CYS A 5 -33.94 35.81 -54.52
C CYS A 5 -34.18 34.93 -53.27
N LEU A 6 -34.08 33.60 -53.42
CA LEU A 6 -34.02 32.66 -52.31
C LEU A 6 -32.56 32.58 -51.83
N MET A 7 -32.34 32.99 -50.63
CA MET A 7 -31.05 32.69 -49.88
C MET A 7 -31.15 31.32 -49.24
N LEU A 8 -30.35 30.38 -49.73
CA LEU A 8 -30.08 29.11 -49.02
C LEU A 8 -29.09 29.36 -47.89
N LEU A 9 -29.56 29.26 -46.64
CA LEU A 9 -28.67 29.13 -45.49
C LEU A 9 -28.19 27.67 -45.38
N GLY A 10 -26.92 27.44 -45.69
CA GLY A 10 -26.24 26.17 -45.41
C GLY A 10 -25.91 26.06 -43.92
N ALA A 11 -26.55 25.14 -43.20
CA ALA A 11 -26.18 24.76 -41.87
C ALA A 11 -24.93 23.85 -41.91
N LEU A 12 -23.77 24.34 -41.50
CA LEU A 12 -22.61 23.50 -41.23
C LEU A 12 -22.86 22.74 -39.89
N ALA A 13 -23.15 21.46 -39.98
CA ALA A 13 -23.10 20.57 -38.84
C ALA A 13 -21.64 20.31 -38.51
N LEU A 14 -21.13 20.92 -37.43
CA LEU A 14 -19.89 20.55 -36.78
C LEU A 14 -20.10 19.21 -36.05
N THR A 15 -19.70 18.11 -36.70
CA THR A 15 -19.55 16.84 -36.01
C THR A 15 -18.37 16.98 -35.07
N GLY A 16 -18.66 17.24 -33.79
CA GLY A 16 -17.66 17.17 -32.71
C GLY A 16 -17.07 15.77 -32.64
N CYS A 17 -15.77 15.67 -32.80
CA CYS A 17 -15.03 14.46 -32.43
C CYS A 17 -15.31 14.17 -30.95
N ASP A 18 -15.91 13.01 -30.70
CA ASP A 18 -16.02 12.42 -29.37
C ASP A 18 -14.60 12.05 -28.93
N SER A 19 -13.90 13.02 -28.33
CA SER A 19 -12.65 12.79 -27.66
C SER A 19 -12.98 11.98 -26.42
N GLY A 20 -12.64 10.68 -26.43
CA GLY A 20 -12.73 9.80 -25.27
C GLY A 20 -12.25 10.55 -24.03
N GLY A 21 -13.19 10.89 -23.15
CA GLY A 21 -13.02 11.89 -22.11
C GLY A 21 -11.89 11.49 -21.16
N VAL A 22 -10.81 12.26 -21.22
CA VAL A 22 -9.87 12.27 -20.09
C VAL A 22 -10.67 12.84 -18.92
N PRO A 23 -10.91 12.06 -17.84
CA PRO A 23 -11.71 12.54 -16.72
C PRO A 23 -11.11 13.84 -16.17
N SER A 24 -11.96 14.82 -15.93
CA SER A 24 -11.54 16.11 -15.38
C SER A 24 -10.87 15.91 -14.01
N PRO A 25 -10.02 16.84 -13.55
CA PRO A 25 -9.47 16.77 -12.18
C PRO A 25 -10.56 16.64 -11.11
N ALA A 26 -11.74 17.22 -11.33
CA ALA A 26 -12.87 17.12 -10.41
C ALA A 26 -13.52 15.72 -10.43
N GLU A 27 -13.62 15.06 -11.60
CA GLU A 27 -14.10 13.69 -11.72
C GLU A 27 -13.10 12.69 -11.15
N LYS A 28 -11.78 12.94 -11.28
CA LYS A 28 -10.75 12.15 -10.60
C LYS A 28 -10.83 12.27 -9.07
N LEU A 29 -11.24 13.44 -8.57
CA LEU A 29 -11.44 13.63 -7.14
C LEU A 29 -12.75 12.97 -6.64
N GLN A 30 -13.76 12.84 -7.47
CA GLN A 30 -15.02 12.16 -7.14
C GLN A 30 -14.94 10.64 -7.31
N GLY A 31 -14.06 10.14 -8.18
CA GLY A 31 -13.77 8.70 -8.33
C GLY A 31 -12.85 8.15 -7.25
N ASN A 32 -12.18 9.01 -6.50
CA ASN A 32 -11.53 8.65 -5.26
C ASN A 32 -12.60 8.77 -4.17
N GLU A 33 -13.33 7.70 -3.87
CA GLU A 33 -14.11 7.63 -2.63
C GLU A 33 -13.16 8.08 -1.54
N ALA A 34 -13.44 9.26 -0.97
CA ALA A 34 -12.64 9.80 0.11
C ALA A 34 -12.67 8.75 1.23
N GLN A 35 -11.63 7.95 1.29
CA GLN A 35 -11.49 6.94 2.33
C GLN A 35 -11.66 7.66 3.66
N ALA A 36 -12.64 7.23 4.45
CA ALA A 36 -12.89 7.84 5.75
C ALA A 36 -11.55 7.94 6.51
N PRO A 37 -11.25 9.08 7.15
CA PRO A 37 -10.01 9.25 7.85
C PRO A 37 -9.76 8.07 8.80
N LEU A 38 -8.55 7.52 8.78
CA LEU A 38 -8.18 6.46 9.72
C LEU A 38 -8.27 7.00 11.15
N ALA A 39 -8.68 6.15 12.09
CA ALA A 39 -8.58 6.49 13.50
C ALA A 39 -7.14 6.86 13.87
N ALA A 40 -6.96 7.78 14.81
CA ALA A 40 -5.63 8.29 15.17
C ALA A 40 -4.63 7.20 15.59
N ASN A 41 -5.15 6.06 16.07
CA ASN A 41 -4.39 4.89 16.48
C ASN A 41 -4.49 3.73 15.48
N ALA A 42 -4.79 4.00 14.21
CA ALA A 42 -4.85 2.98 13.17
C ALA A 42 -3.71 3.16 12.16
N VAL A 43 -3.11 2.04 11.75
CA VAL A 43 -2.15 1.95 10.65
C VAL A 43 -2.76 1.11 9.54
N GLU A 44 -2.71 1.62 8.31
CA GLU A 44 -3.09 0.90 7.11
C GLU A 44 -1.89 0.70 6.21
N LEU A 45 -1.51 -0.55 6.01
CA LEU A 45 -0.41 -0.96 5.15
C LEU A 45 -0.87 -1.00 3.70
N ARG A 46 -0.01 -0.55 2.80
CA ARG A 46 -0.28 -0.43 1.35
C ARG A 46 0.94 -0.87 0.56
N GLY A 47 0.73 -1.28 -0.67
CA GLY A 47 1.83 -1.72 -1.55
C GLY A 47 2.86 -0.63 -1.90
N GLU A 48 2.55 0.63 -1.65
CA GLU A 48 3.41 1.78 -1.95
C GLU A 48 3.86 2.56 -0.72
N GLY A 49 3.57 2.04 0.48
CA GLY A 49 3.84 2.71 1.73
C GLY A 49 2.84 2.35 2.82
N MET A 50 2.40 3.32 3.61
CA MET A 50 1.44 3.12 4.69
C MET A 50 0.72 4.42 5.04
N ALA A 51 -0.38 4.31 5.80
CA ALA A 51 -0.99 5.45 6.46
C ALA A 51 -1.03 5.19 7.97
N ALA A 52 -0.79 6.22 8.78
CA ALA A 52 -0.88 6.18 10.24
C ALA A 52 -1.73 7.36 10.72
N GLY A 53 -2.89 7.06 11.30
CA GLY A 53 -3.89 8.09 11.60
C GLY A 53 -4.31 8.87 10.34
N SER A 54 -4.20 10.18 10.38
CA SER A 54 -4.56 11.06 9.26
C SER A 54 -3.43 11.26 8.23
N GLU A 55 -2.25 10.68 8.44
CA GLU A 55 -1.07 10.89 7.61
C GLU A 55 -0.81 9.70 6.69
N ALA A 56 -0.51 9.96 5.42
CA ALA A 56 -0.15 8.93 4.45
C ALA A 56 1.31 9.11 4.02
N PHE A 57 2.06 8.02 4.03
CA PHE A 57 3.47 7.97 3.70
C PHE A 57 3.69 7.01 2.54
N TYR A 58 4.19 7.52 1.43
CA TYR A 58 4.67 6.72 0.31
C TYR A 58 6.12 6.32 0.53
N PHE A 59 6.60 5.30 -0.16
CA PHE A 59 8.03 5.03 -0.22
C PHE A 59 8.79 6.28 -0.65
N ALA A 60 9.96 6.51 -0.06
CA ALA A 60 10.75 7.73 -0.05
C ALA A 60 10.28 8.82 0.95
N ALA A 61 9.23 8.61 1.74
CA ALA A 61 8.91 9.48 2.88
C ALA A 61 10.06 9.50 3.91
N GLY A 62 10.20 10.61 4.63
CA GLY A 62 11.26 10.78 5.63
C GLY A 62 11.08 9.85 6.82
N GLN A 63 12.18 9.25 7.29
CA GLN A 63 12.16 8.32 8.41
C GLN A 63 11.57 8.92 9.69
N LYS A 64 11.99 10.14 10.03
CA LYS A 64 11.54 10.81 11.27
C LYS A 64 10.04 11.02 11.31
N GLU A 65 9.47 11.42 10.18
CA GLU A 65 8.03 11.67 10.04
C GLU A 65 7.24 10.36 10.15
N VAL A 66 7.71 9.31 9.49
CA VAL A 66 7.09 7.97 9.55
C VAL A 66 7.14 7.42 10.98
N GLU A 67 8.32 7.45 11.61
CA GLU A 67 8.49 6.96 12.98
C GLU A 67 7.64 7.74 13.99
N ALA A 68 7.54 9.06 13.84
CA ALA A 68 6.70 9.88 14.70
C ALA A 68 5.22 9.51 14.60
N ALA A 69 4.70 9.31 13.37
CA ALA A 69 3.33 8.91 13.14
C ALA A 69 3.04 7.49 13.65
N LEU A 70 3.94 6.54 13.38
CA LEU A 70 3.82 5.17 13.90
C LEU A 70 3.90 5.12 15.42
N THR A 71 4.77 5.91 16.03
CA THR A 71 4.86 6.04 17.50
C THR A 71 3.56 6.55 18.10
N LYS A 72 2.94 7.53 17.46
CA LYS A 72 1.63 8.06 17.89
C LYS A 72 0.52 7.02 17.76
N ALA A 73 0.54 6.21 16.71
CA ALA A 73 -0.49 5.21 16.44
C ALA A 73 -0.31 3.93 17.28
N LEU A 74 0.91 3.39 17.36
CA LEU A 74 1.20 2.05 17.90
C LEU A 74 1.93 2.06 19.25
N GLY A 75 2.40 3.22 19.69
CA GLY A 75 3.27 3.37 20.85
C GLY A 75 4.75 3.44 20.47
N ALA A 76 5.60 3.64 21.47
CA ALA A 76 7.05 3.77 21.27
C ALA A 76 7.62 2.51 20.58
N PRO A 77 8.66 2.67 19.73
CA PRO A 77 9.33 1.54 19.11
C PRO A 77 9.77 0.48 20.13
N LEU A 78 9.77 -0.77 19.72
CA LEU A 78 10.31 -1.89 20.50
C LEU A 78 11.83 -1.92 20.40
N ARG A 79 12.33 -1.78 19.18
CA ARG A 79 13.76 -1.70 18.87
C ARG A 79 13.99 -1.00 17.52
N SER A 80 15.22 -0.57 17.29
CA SER A 80 15.72 -0.07 16.00
C SER A 80 17.14 -0.59 15.79
N GLY A 81 17.54 -0.71 14.53
CA GLY A 81 18.88 -1.20 14.19
C GLY A 81 19.22 -1.01 12.72
N GLU A 82 20.37 -1.51 12.33
CA GLU A 82 20.84 -1.56 10.95
C GLU A 82 21.14 -3.01 10.54
N ASN A 83 20.76 -3.35 9.32
CA ASN A 83 21.19 -4.56 8.64
C ASN A 83 22.12 -4.16 7.48
N GLY A 84 23.42 -4.29 7.71
CA GLY A 84 24.47 -3.99 6.72
C GLY A 84 24.62 -5.05 5.64
N GLU A 85 24.07 -6.25 5.85
CA GLU A 85 24.19 -7.41 4.95
C GLU A 85 22.99 -7.57 4.01
N CYS A 86 22.05 -6.63 4.04
CA CYS A 86 20.90 -6.64 3.13
C CYS A 86 21.34 -6.60 1.67
N GLY A 87 20.85 -7.51 0.84
CA GLY A 87 21.20 -7.58 -0.59
C GLY A 87 20.84 -6.32 -1.37
N ALA A 88 19.90 -5.52 -0.88
CA ALA A 88 19.54 -4.22 -1.46
C ALA A 88 20.44 -3.05 -0.98
N GLY A 89 21.52 -3.35 -0.24
CA GLY A 89 22.37 -2.39 0.47
C GLY A 89 21.93 -2.18 1.91
N PRO A 90 22.72 -1.46 2.73
CA PRO A 90 22.42 -1.26 4.14
C PRO A 90 21.02 -0.68 4.36
N VAL A 91 20.24 -1.33 5.23
CA VAL A 91 18.88 -0.96 5.61
C VAL A 91 18.81 -0.73 7.11
N SER A 92 18.36 0.40 7.56
CA SER A 92 17.93 0.57 8.93
C SER A 92 16.48 0.14 9.10
N PHE A 93 16.12 -0.32 10.30
CA PHE A 93 14.77 -0.76 10.59
C PHE A 93 14.31 -0.24 11.96
N THR A 94 13.00 -0.15 12.09
CA THR A 94 12.34 0.17 13.36
C THR A 94 11.14 -0.75 13.53
N ASP A 95 11.15 -1.51 14.63
CA ASP A 95 10.07 -2.44 14.98
C ASP A 95 9.09 -1.76 15.93
N PHE A 96 7.81 -1.95 15.64
CA PHE A 96 6.69 -1.45 16.42
C PHE A 96 5.86 -2.61 17.00
N ALA A 97 5.16 -2.34 18.08
CA ALA A 97 4.21 -3.28 18.64
C ALA A 97 3.15 -3.70 17.61
N GLY A 98 2.69 -4.93 17.69
CA GLY A 98 1.78 -5.54 16.71
C GLY A 98 2.49 -6.18 15.50
N GLY A 99 3.83 -6.34 15.57
CA GLY A 99 4.62 -7.06 14.57
C GLY A 99 4.97 -6.28 13.31
N LEU A 100 4.82 -4.94 13.32
CA LEU A 100 5.18 -4.10 12.18
C LEU A 100 6.65 -3.67 12.24
N THR A 101 7.38 -3.93 11.17
CA THR A 101 8.73 -3.38 10.93
C THR A 101 8.70 -2.41 9.76
N ALA A 102 9.20 -1.21 9.96
CA ALA A 102 9.44 -0.24 8.89
C ALA A 102 10.92 -0.25 8.49
N HIS A 103 11.19 -0.31 7.19
CA HIS A 103 12.54 -0.36 6.60
C HIS A 103 12.90 0.98 5.97
N PHE A 104 14.15 1.43 6.23
CA PHE A 104 14.64 2.70 5.73
C PHE A 104 16.01 2.55 5.07
N GLN A 105 16.22 3.31 3.99
CA GLN A 105 17.55 3.51 3.39
C GLN A 105 17.83 5.00 3.27
N LYS A 106 19.00 5.43 3.71
CA LYS A 106 19.40 6.85 3.67
C LYS A 106 18.35 7.78 4.28
N GLY A 107 17.71 7.33 5.39
CA GLY A 107 16.67 8.09 6.08
C GLY A 107 15.33 8.19 5.32
N ARG A 108 15.06 7.29 4.38
CA ARG A 108 13.82 7.23 3.60
C ARG A 108 13.14 5.88 3.76
N LEU A 109 11.82 5.87 3.92
CA LEU A 109 11.01 4.66 3.94
C LEU A 109 11.17 3.92 2.60
N VAL A 110 11.54 2.65 2.64
CA VAL A 110 11.73 1.82 1.43
C VAL A 110 10.92 0.54 1.45
N GLY A 111 10.38 0.14 2.60
CA GLY A 111 9.58 -1.07 2.73
C GLY A 111 9.00 -1.21 4.12
N TRP A 112 8.17 -2.21 4.26
CA TRP A 112 7.64 -2.66 5.55
C TRP A 112 7.41 -4.17 5.50
N ASN A 113 7.48 -4.82 6.66
CA ASN A 113 6.89 -6.14 6.85
C ASN A 113 5.99 -6.15 8.09
N TRP A 114 5.03 -7.05 8.09
CA TRP A 114 4.09 -7.26 9.16
C TRP A 114 3.94 -8.76 9.42
N HIS A 115 4.25 -9.20 10.59
CA HIS A 115 4.21 -10.59 11.03
C HIS A 115 3.50 -10.72 12.38
N GLY A 116 3.20 -11.93 12.80
CA GLY A 116 2.64 -12.20 14.12
C GLY A 116 3.53 -11.64 15.23
N THR A 117 2.93 -11.22 16.34
CA THR A 117 3.68 -10.77 17.51
C THR A 117 4.49 -11.90 18.10
N GLN A 118 5.73 -11.62 18.50
CA GLN A 118 6.58 -12.59 19.16
C GLN A 118 6.34 -12.59 20.68
N ASP A 119 6.69 -13.70 21.33
CA ASP A 119 6.60 -13.81 22.79
C ASP A 119 7.46 -12.72 23.46
N GLY A 120 6.83 -11.97 24.35
CA GLY A 120 7.47 -10.85 25.05
C GLY A 120 7.27 -9.50 24.39
N ASP A 121 6.70 -9.42 23.21
CA ASP A 121 6.36 -8.16 22.57
C ASP A 121 5.25 -7.43 23.33
N ARG A 122 5.44 -6.12 23.47
CA ARG A 122 4.40 -5.26 24.01
C ARG A 122 3.21 -5.20 23.05
N ALA A 123 1.99 -5.29 23.57
CA ALA A 123 0.78 -5.10 22.78
C ALA A 123 0.77 -3.69 22.12
N ALA A 124 0.34 -3.61 20.87
CA ALA A 124 0.12 -2.34 20.20
C ALA A 124 -1.00 -1.56 20.89
N THR A 125 -0.83 -0.24 20.98
CA THR A 125 -1.90 0.65 21.48
C THR A 125 -2.97 0.93 20.41
N GLY A 126 -2.72 0.54 19.17
CA GLY A 126 -3.59 0.73 18.03
C GLY A 126 -3.78 -0.53 17.20
N THR A 127 -4.34 -0.35 16.02
CA THR A 127 -4.66 -1.43 15.08
C THR A 127 -3.83 -1.31 13.82
N ILE A 128 -3.44 -2.47 13.26
CA ILE A 128 -2.76 -2.57 11.97
C ILE A 128 -3.67 -3.35 11.03
N LYS A 129 -3.81 -2.91 9.81
CA LYS A 129 -4.54 -3.61 8.75
C LYS A 129 -3.83 -3.46 7.41
N LEU A 130 -4.00 -4.43 6.52
CA LEU A 130 -3.65 -4.29 5.13
C LEU A 130 -4.84 -3.73 4.34
N ALA A 131 -4.60 -2.79 3.43
CA ALA A 131 -5.58 -2.40 2.44
C ALA A 131 -5.87 -3.60 1.51
N GLY A 132 -7.16 -3.91 1.28
CA GLY A 132 -7.53 -4.99 0.35
C GLY A 132 -8.05 -6.29 0.99
N GLY A 133 -8.19 -6.36 2.31
CA GLY A 133 -8.96 -7.41 2.99
C GLY A 133 -8.17 -8.58 3.56
N VAL A 134 -7.02 -8.98 2.98
CA VAL A 134 -6.14 -10.00 3.57
C VAL A 134 -5.46 -9.42 4.81
N GLN A 135 -5.43 -10.20 5.89
CA GLN A 135 -4.79 -9.83 7.16
C GLN A 135 -3.87 -10.95 7.63
N LEU A 136 -3.03 -10.70 8.61
CA LEU A 136 -2.35 -11.79 9.32
C LEU A 136 -3.40 -12.76 9.90
N GLY A 137 -3.10 -14.05 9.82
CA GLY A 137 -4.01 -15.10 10.25
C GLY A 137 -5.17 -15.37 9.28
N SER A 138 -5.29 -14.64 8.16
CA SER A 138 -6.26 -14.98 7.10
C SER A 138 -6.02 -16.39 6.61
N ALA A 139 -7.06 -17.21 6.52
CA ALA A 139 -6.96 -18.55 6.00
C ALA A 139 -6.44 -18.54 4.55
N ARG A 140 -5.69 -19.58 4.15
CA ARG A 140 -5.17 -19.78 2.79
C ARG A 140 -6.24 -19.51 1.73
N SER A 141 -7.43 -20.07 1.89
CA SER A 141 -8.54 -19.86 0.94
C SER A 141 -8.97 -18.40 0.77
N VAL A 142 -8.83 -17.58 1.82
CA VAL A 142 -9.09 -16.13 1.76
C VAL A 142 -7.97 -15.43 1.00
N VAL A 143 -6.70 -15.83 1.22
CA VAL A 143 -5.54 -15.31 0.51
C VAL A 143 -5.66 -15.62 -0.98
N GLU A 144 -5.93 -16.88 -1.35
CA GLU A 144 -6.05 -17.34 -2.74
C GLU A 144 -7.24 -16.72 -3.48
N ALA A 145 -8.31 -16.37 -2.76
CA ALA A 145 -9.46 -15.67 -3.33
C ALA A 145 -9.26 -14.15 -3.46
N ALA A 146 -8.17 -13.60 -2.92
CA ALA A 146 -7.94 -12.16 -2.92
C ALA A 146 -7.63 -11.64 -4.35
N PRO A 147 -8.11 -10.44 -4.70
CA PRO A 147 -7.81 -9.85 -6.00
C PRO A 147 -6.31 -9.73 -6.26
N GLY A 148 -5.87 -10.23 -7.41
CA GLY A 148 -4.46 -10.17 -7.81
C GLY A 148 -3.56 -11.20 -7.13
N PHE A 149 -4.12 -12.22 -6.48
CA PHE A 149 -3.34 -13.34 -5.95
C PHE A 149 -2.56 -14.04 -7.05
N ALA A 150 -1.30 -14.36 -6.75
CA ALA A 150 -0.45 -15.24 -7.52
C ALA A 150 0.52 -15.96 -6.58
N ALA A 151 0.64 -17.27 -6.70
CA ALA A 151 1.70 -18.01 -6.04
C ALA A 151 3.07 -17.60 -6.63
N VAL A 152 4.09 -17.48 -5.79
CA VAL A 152 5.47 -17.29 -6.23
C VAL A 152 6.11 -18.66 -6.37
N GLU A 153 6.12 -19.14 -7.62
CA GLU A 153 6.76 -20.41 -7.95
C GLU A 153 8.27 -20.36 -7.64
N ASP A 154 8.81 -21.49 -7.22
CA ASP A 154 10.25 -21.65 -6.91
C ASP A 154 10.80 -20.73 -5.80
N SER A 155 9.95 -20.16 -4.92
CA SER A 155 10.44 -19.45 -3.74
C SER A 155 11.24 -20.37 -2.84
N THR A 156 12.46 -19.94 -2.50
CA THR A 156 13.32 -20.66 -1.55
C THR A 156 13.02 -20.31 -0.08
N LEU A 157 12.06 -19.40 0.15
CA LEU A 157 11.71 -18.87 1.48
C LEU A 157 10.48 -19.55 2.08
N GLY A 158 9.79 -20.40 1.31
CA GLY A 158 8.56 -21.06 1.73
C GLY A 158 7.42 -20.81 0.77
N GLU A 159 6.18 -20.99 1.24
CA GLU A 159 4.98 -20.76 0.43
C GLU A 159 4.68 -19.26 0.31
N GLU A 160 5.33 -18.66 -0.67
CA GLU A 160 5.27 -17.22 -0.93
C GLU A 160 4.15 -16.91 -1.94
N PHE A 161 3.47 -15.80 -1.74
CA PHE A 161 2.45 -15.29 -2.65
C PHE A 161 2.61 -13.80 -2.91
N ALA A 162 1.99 -13.33 -3.98
CA ALA A 162 1.85 -11.92 -4.29
C ALA A 162 0.36 -11.54 -4.33
N LEU A 163 0.06 -10.29 -3.94
CA LEU A 163 -1.24 -9.63 -4.14
C LEU A 163 -1.03 -8.41 -5.04
N GLY A 164 -1.40 -8.55 -6.30
CA GLY A 164 -1.04 -7.61 -7.34
C GLY A 164 0.48 -7.55 -7.54
N GLN A 165 1.01 -6.35 -7.80
CA GLN A 165 2.44 -6.18 -8.13
C GLN A 165 3.31 -5.70 -6.97
N LYS A 166 2.73 -5.41 -5.82
CA LYS A 166 3.41 -4.61 -4.79
C LYS A 166 3.38 -5.18 -3.39
N ILE A 167 2.51 -6.12 -3.10
CA ILE A 167 2.40 -6.75 -1.79
C ILE A 167 2.78 -8.21 -1.95
N GLY A 168 3.63 -8.69 -1.08
CA GLY A 168 3.96 -10.09 -0.94
C GLY A 168 3.60 -10.62 0.43
N GLY A 169 3.62 -11.93 0.59
CA GLY A 169 3.40 -12.58 1.87
C GLY A 169 3.80 -14.04 1.86
N PHE A 170 3.73 -14.65 3.03
CA PHE A 170 3.97 -16.07 3.22
C PHE A 170 2.77 -16.71 3.90
N VAL A 171 2.47 -17.93 3.49
CA VAL A 171 1.51 -18.80 4.16
C VAL A 171 2.30 -19.85 4.94
N GLU A 172 1.98 -20.01 6.21
CA GLU A 172 2.49 -21.08 7.07
C GLU A 172 1.32 -21.70 7.82
N GLY A 173 1.26 -23.01 7.87
CA GLY A 173 0.20 -23.73 8.57
C GLY A 173 -1.23 -23.33 8.14
N ASP A 174 -1.43 -23.08 6.83
CA ASP A 174 -2.70 -22.67 6.21
C ASP A 174 -3.21 -21.25 6.55
N VAL A 175 -2.38 -20.38 7.10
CA VAL A 175 -2.72 -18.97 7.36
C VAL A 175 -1.64 -18.04 6.84
N ALA A 176 -2.02 -16.80 6.53
CA ALA A 176 -1.06 -15.73 6.22
C ALA A 176 -0.25 -15.38 7.47
N GLU A 177 1.04 -15.71 7.47
CA GLU A 177 1.94 -15.51 8.62
C GLU A 177 2.70 -14.20 8.52
N MET A 178 3.06 -13.78 7.32
CA MET A 178 3.75 -12.53 7.06
C MET A 178 3.20 -11.85 5.81
N LEU A 179 3.14 -10.51 5.87
CA LEU A 179 2.84 -9.64 4.73
C LEU A 179 3.94 -8.59 4.61
N TYR A 180 4.28 -8.19 3.39
CA TYR A 180 5.34 -7.22 3.16
C TYR A 180 5.14 -6.41 1.87
N ALA A 181 5.79 -5.25 1.78
CA ALA A 181 5.92 -4.49 0.54
C ALA A 181 7.24 -3.71 0.52
N GLY A 182 7.68 -3.37 -0.69
CA GLY A 182 8.92 -2.64 -0.92
C GLY A 182 10.17 -3.47 -0.67
N THR A 183 11.25 -2.82 -0.27
CA THR A 183 12.55 -3.46 -0.02
C THR A 183 12.48 -4.38 1.18
N GLN A 184 12.89 -5.64 0.96
CA GLN A 184 13.04 -6.67 1.99
C GLN A 184 14.48 -7.18 2.00
N CYS A 185 14.92 -7.66 3.15
CA CYS A 185 16.26 -8.24 3.32
C CYS A 185 16.19 -9.77 3.43
N PHE A 186 15.40 -10.40 2.57
CA PHE A 186 15.37 -11.86 2.48
C PHE A 186 16.62 -12.36 1.76
N PHE A 187 17.21 -13.42 2.28
CA PHE A 187 18.30 -14.14 1.63
C PHE A 187 17.70 -15.26 0.76
N ARG A 188 17.77 -15.08 -0.55
CA ARG A 188 17.28 -16.06 -1.55
C ARG A 188 18.44 -16.86 -2.15
#